data_0d81eb7307ccae85619b79b03ef5700a
#
_entry.id   0d81eb7307ccae85619b79b03ef5700a
#
_cell.length_a   1.000
_cell.length_b   1.000
_cell.length_c   1.000
_cell.angle_alpha   90.00
_cell.angle_beta   90.00
_cell.angle_gamma   90.00
#
_symmetry.space_group_name_H-M   'P 1'
#
loop_
_entity.id
_entity.type
_entity.pdbx_description
1 polymer ?
#
loop_
_entity_poly.entity_id
_entity_poly.type
_entity_poly.pdbx_seq_one_letter_code
_entity_poly.pdbx_strand_id
1 'polypeptide(L)'
;ILVASGRMHMYEGCSLDKVIFPIKVLKECGIENLIITNSAGSLKMENPPGSIMIVEGHIDFTFKDGIDNPKIRTDKKFHSLELSSIAKSVSLKNGIDLKNGNYCWVLGPAYETSLEINYFQSLSGSAVGMSTLPEIREGGALGMKLLTLSLLTNFAAGISKQPLTHEEVLENAGNSKESMIKLLSGIIQGIEK
;
A
#
# COMPACT_ATOMS: atom_id res chain seq x y z
N ILE A 1 -13.54 16.36 3.26
CA ILE A 1 -12.90 15.12 2.75
C ILE A 1 -12.90 15.18 1.24
N LEU A 2 -11.76 14.93 0.61
CA LEU A 2 -11.63 14.72 -0.82
C LEU A 2 -11.31 13.24 -1.08
N VAL A 3 -11.91 12.67 -2.11
CA VAL A 3 -11.67 11.26 -2.51
C VAL A 3 -11.26 11.24 -3.97
N ALA A 4 -10.04 10.76 -4.23
CA ALA A 4 -9.58 10.49 -5.58
C ALA A 4 -10.06 9.10 -6.01
N SER A 5 -10.82 9.02 -7.11
CA SER A 5 -11.31 7.75 -7.67
C SER A 5 -10.32 7.22 -8.69
N GLY A 6 -9.43 6.34 -8.26
CA GLY A 6 -8.37 5.76 -9.08
C GLY A 6 -7.04 6.53 -8.99
N ARG A 7 -6.06 6.06 -9.74
CA ARG A 7 -4.71 6.64 -9.83
C ARG A 7 -4.10 6.37 -11.19
N MET A 8 -3.05 7.12 -11.52
CA MET A 8 -2.19 6.86 -12.67
C MET A 8 -1.03 5.94 -12.27
N HIS A 9 -0.63 5.03 -13.16
CA HIS A 9 0.48 4.13 -12.90
C HIS A 9 1.62 4.35 -13.90
N MET A 10 2.84 4.07 -13.46
CA MET A 10 4.00 4.19 -14.35
C MET A 10 4.00 3.16 -15.48
N TYR A 11 3.45 1.96 -15.24
CA TYR A 11 3.32 0.93 -16.28
C TYR A 11 2.31 1.29 -17.38
N GLU A 12 1.45 2.28 -17.18
CA GLU A 12 0.55 2.84 -18.20
C GLU A 12 1.27 3.85 -19.12
N GLY A 13 2.59 4.02 -18.96
CA GLY A 13 3.38 5.01 -19.69
C GLY A 13 3.34 6.42 -19.08
N CYS A 14 2.76 6.57 -17.88
CA CYS A 14 2.78 7.84 -17.17
C CYS A 14 4.18 8.13 -16.61
N SER A 15 4.65 9.37 -16.75
CA SER A 15 5.86 9.83 -16.07
C SER A 15 5.65 9.90 -14.55
N LEU A 16 6.75 9.86 -13.79
CA LEU A 16 6.69 10.02 -12.34
C LEU A 16 5.97 11.32 -11.94
N ASP A 17 6.26 12.44 -12.63
CA ASP A 17 5.61 13.72 -12.37
C ASP A 17 4.09 13.67 -12.52
N LYS A 18 3.57 12.92 -13.51
CA LYS A 18 2.13 12.73 -13.68
C LYS A 18 1.55 11.90 -12.54
N VAL A 19 2.25 10.85 -12.10
CA VAL A 19 1.78 9.97 -11.01
C VAL A 19 1.67 10.71 -9.68
N ILE A 20 2.67 11.57 -9.37
CA ILE A 20 2.69 12.33 -8.10
C ILE A 20 1.89 13.65 -8.16
N PHE A 21 1.51 14.12 -9.35
CA PHE A 21 0.80 15.39 -9.53
C PHE A 21 -0.48 15.51 -8.67
N PRO A 22 -1.33 14.49 -8.56
CA PRO A 22 -2.51 14.55 -7.69
C PRO A 22 -2.16 14.85 -6.23
N ILE A 23 -1.04 14.34 -5.72
CA ILE A 23 -0.61 14.57 -4.33
C ILE A 23 -0.23 16.05 -4.13
N LYS A 24 0.46 16.66 -5.11
CA LYS A 24 0.77 18.09 -5.09
C LYS A 24 -0.51 18.93 -5.07
N VAL A 25 -1.48 18.60 -5.92
CA VAL A 25 -2.78 19.29 -5.95
C VAL A 25 -3.52 19.17 -4.62
N LEU A 26 -3.57 17.98 -4.01
CA LEU A 26 -4.20 17.81 -2.70
C LEU A 26 -3.51 18.67 -1.62
N LYS A 27 -2.19 18.77 -1.65
CA LYS A 27 -1.45 19.62 -0.71
C LYS A 27 -1.77 21.10 -0.90
N GLU A 28 -1.84 21.58 -2.15
CA GLU A 28 -2.24 22.97 -2.47
C GLU A 28 -3.69 23.26 -2.04
N CYS A 29 -4.56 22.25 -2.04
CA CYS A 29 -5.91 22.35 -1.48
C CYS A 29 -5.95 22.35 0.06
N GLY A 30 -4.80 22.36 0.74
CA GLY A 30 -4.72 22.41 2.19
C GLY A 30 -4.91 21.05 2.90
N ILE A 31 -4.82 19.92 2.17
CA ILE A 31 -4.93 18.59 2.76
C ILE A 31 -3.66 18.26 3.55
N GLU A 32 -3.82 17.96 4.84
CA GLU A 32 -2.73 17.60 5.74
C GLU A 32 -2.63 16.09 5.98
N ASN A 33 -3.76 15.40 6.02
CA ASN A 33 -3.84 13.95 6.24
C ASN A 33 -4.16 13.23 4.91
N LEU A 34 -3.31 12.30 4.51
CA LEU A 34 -3.47 11.54 3.27
C LEU A 34 -3.57 10.04 3.57
N ILE A 35 -4.70 9.43 3.25
CA ILE A 35 -4.88 7.99 3.30
C ILE A 35 -4.74 7.44 1.88
N ILE A 36 -3.78 6.55 1.68
CA ILE A 36 -3.51 5.90 0.39
C ILE A 36 -3.96 4.44 0.50
N THR A 37 -4.77 3.98 -0.45
CA THR A 37 -5.15 2.58 -0.53
C THR A 37 -4.62 1.95 -1.81
N ASN A 38 -4.31 0.67 -1.78
CA ASN A 38 -3.92 -0.10 -2.97
C ASN A 38 -4.34 -1.56 -2.84
N SER A 39 -4.26 -2.29 -3.96
CA SER A 39 -4.25 -3.75 -4.00
C SER A 39 -2.80 -4.21 -4.09
N ALA A 40 -2.46 -5.31 -3.41
CA ALA A 40 -1.11 -5.86 -3.38
C ALA A 40 -1.13 -7.39 -3.28
N GLY A 41 -0.08 -8.03 -3.77
CA GLY A 41 0.18 -9.45 -3.56
C GLY A 41 0.81 -9.69 -2.19
N SER A 42 0.28 -10.66 -1.43
CA SER A 42 0.86 -11.06 -0.15
C SER A 42 2.14 -11.87 -0.34
N LEU A 43 3.18 -11.50 0.41
CA LEU A 43 4.45 -12.23 0.49
C LEU A 43 4.50 -13.21 1.67
N LYS A 44 3.40 -13.34 2.44
CA LYS A 44 3.35 -14.12 3.68
C LYS A 44 2.10 -14.98 3.76
N MET A 45 2.27 -16.26 4.08
CA MET A 45 1.14 -17.19 4.27
C MET A 45 0.20 -16.78 5.40
N GLU A 46 0.72 -16.15 6.45
CA GLU A 46 -0.07 -15.63 7.58
C GLU A 46 -0.90 -14.38 7.26
N ASN A 47 -0.71 -13.80 6.09
CA ASN A 47 -1.49 -12.68 5.58
C ASN A 47 -2.27 -13.11 4.33
N PRO A 48 -3.34 -13.90 4.46
CA PRO A 48 -4.06 -14.45 3.32
C PRO A 48 -4.77 -13.36 2.49
N PRO A 49 -5.10 -13.67 1.23
CA PRO A 49 -5.95 -12.82 0.41
C PRO A 49 -7.24 -12.43 1.15
N GLY A 50 -7.66 -11.17 0.98
CA GLY A 50 -8.74 -10.54 1.74
C GLY A 50 -8.28 -9.79 2.99
N SER A 51 -7.04 -9.99 3.45
CA SER A 51 -6.49 -9.23 4.59
C SER A 51 -6.23 -7.77 4.21
N ILE A 52 -6.40 -6.88 5.19
CA ILE A 52 -5.99 -5.47 5.09
C ILE A 52 -4.70 -5.29 5.88
N MET A 53 -3.71 -4.63 5.30
CA MET A 53 -2.41 -4.40 5.91
C MET A 53 -2.08 -2.92 6.03
N ILE A 54 -1.69 -2.44 7.22
CA ILE A 54 -1.02 -1.15 7.39
C ILE A 54 0.41 -1.28 6.87
N VAL A 55 0.80 -0.37 6.00
CA VAL A 55 2.18 -0.24 5.54
C VAL A 55 2.97 0.55 6.58
N GLU A 56 3.89 -0.10 7.28
CA GLU A 56 4.76 0.51 8.29
C GLU A 56 6.17 0.81 7.76
N GLY A 57 6.50 0.25 6.61
CA GLY A 57 7.74 0.50 5.89
C GLY A 57 7.58 0.19 4.40
N HIS A 58 8.49 0.69 3.60
CA HIS A 58 8.50 0.43 2.17
C HIS A 58 9.90 0.17 1.63
N ILE A 59 9.98 -0.56 0.52
CA ILE A 59 11.22 -0.90 -0.18
C ILE A 59 11.02 -0.62 -1.67
N ASP A 60 11.97 0.08 -2.29
CA ASP A 60 11.98 0.35 -3.71
C ASP A 60 12.82 -0.72 -4.44
N PHE A 61 12.17 -1.52 -5.26
CA PHE A 61 12.80 -2.52 -6.11
C PHE A 61 12.84 -2.11 -7.59
N THR A 62 12.62 -0.83 -7.89
CA THR A 62 12.70 -0.36 -9.28
C THR A 62 14.10 -0.11 -9.75
N PHE A 63 15.05 0.07 -8.82
CA PHE A 63 16.46 0.41 -9.07
C PHE A 63 16.66 1.69 -9.92
N LYS A 64 15.64 2.53 -10.06
CA LYS A 64 15.69 3.76 -10.86
C LYS A 64 16.59 4.84 -10.28
N ASP A 65 16.71 4.85 -8.95
CA ASP A 65 17.53 5.84 -8.24
C ASP A 65 19.00 5.41 -8.10
N GLY A 66 19.43 4.38 -8.85
CA GLY A 66 20.79 3.87 -8.80
C GLY A 66 21.17 3.24 -7.45
N ILE A 67 20.19 2.78 -6.70
CA ILE A 67 20.40 2.13 -5.39
C ILE A 67 20.81 0.70 -5.62
N ASP A 68 22.08 0.37 -5.35
CA ASP A 68 22.61 -0.99 -5.52
C ASP A 68 21.97 -2.01 -4.57
N ASN A 69 21.48 -1.56 -3.41
CA ASN A 69 20.84 -2.41 -2.41
C ASN A 69 19.52 -1.78 -1.94
N PRO A 70 18.36 -2.37 -2.28
CA PRO A 70 17.07 -1.96 -1.73
C PRO A 70 17.07 -2.03 -0.20
N LYS A 71 16.55 -1.00 0.46
CA LYS A 71 16.48 -0.90 1.92
C LYS A 71 15.08 -0.54 2.37
N ILE A 72 14.69 -1.08 3.53
CA ILE A 72 13.45 -0.68 4.19
C ILE A 72 13.56 0.77 4.65
N ARG A 73 12.53 1.55 4.36
CA ARG A 73 12.32 2.89 4.87
C ARG A 73 11.11 2.89 5.80
N THR A 74 11.34 3.23 7.07
CA THR A 74 10.30 3.29 8.12
C THR A 74 10.18 4.69 8.72
N ASP A 75 10.71 5.70 8.03
CA ASP A 75 10.70 7.09 8.51
C ASP A 75 9.27 7.57 8.79
N LYS A 76 9.06 8.21 9.95
CA LYS A 76 7.75 8.72 10.39
C LYS A 76 7.11 9.72 9.41
N LYS A 77 7.92 10.40 8.60
CA LYS A 77 7.42 11.29 7.54
C LYS A 77 6.67 10.56 6.42
N PHE A 78 6.92 9.24 6.26
CA PHE A 78 6.24 8.40 5.27
C PHE A 78 5.15 7.52 5.89
N HIS A 79 5.18 7.31 7.22
CA HIS A 79 4.30 6.39 7.94
C HIS A 79 3.91 7.02 9.28
N SER A 80 2.75 7.72 9.30
CA SER A 80 2.26 8.41 10.50
C SER A 80 1.88 7.44 11.60
N LEU A 81 2.55 7.52 12.75
CA LEU A 81 2.21 6.70 13.92
C LEU A 81 0.83 7.07 14.48
N GLU A 82 0.44 8.34 14.41
CA GLU A 82 -0.86 8.83 14.84
C GLU A 82 -1.98 8.19 14.03
N LEU A 83 -1.93 8.30 12.70
CA LEU A 83 -2.95 7.71 11.82
C LEU A 83 -2.97 6.18 11.91
N SER A 84 -1.80 5.54 12.06
CA SER A 84 -1.71 4.09 12.27
C SER A 84 -2.36 3.67 13.58
N SER A 85 -2.19 4.45 14.67
CA SER A 85 -2.83 4.19 15.96
C SER A 85 -4.36 4.30 15.88
N ILE A 86 -4.86 5.32 15.16
CA ILE A 86 -6.30 5.45 14.90
C ILE A 86 -6.81 4.23 14.12
N ALA A 87 -6.12 3.83 13.04
CA ALA A 87 -6.50 2.67 12.25
C ALA A 87 -6.56 1.37 13.07
N LYS A 88 -5.55 1.13 13.92
CA LYS A 88 -5.51 -0.01 14.84
C LYS A 88 -6.66 0.01 15.86
N SER A 89 -6.97 1.18 16.42
CA SER A 89 -8.11 1.33 17.34
C SER A 89 -9.45 1.05 16.65
N VAL A 90 -9.62 1.54 15.43
CA VAL A 90 -10.85 1.32 14.64
C VAL A 90 -10.98 -0.16 14.25
N SER A 91 -9.89 -0.81 13.86
CA SER A 91 -9.91 -2.25 13.48
C SER A 91 -10.35 -3.12 14.64
N LEU A 92 -9.79 -2.88 15.85
CA LEU A 92 -10.18 -3.60 17.07
C LEU A 92 -11.67 -3.44 17.39
N LYS A 93 -12.20 -2.20 17.32
CA LYS A 93 -13.62 -1.92 17.58
C LYS A 93 -14.57 -2.62 16.62
N ASN A 94 -14.12 -2.83 15.37
CA ASN A 94 -14.96 -3.43 14.33
C ASN A 94 -14.66 -4.90 14.06
N GLY A 95 -13.77 -5.53 14.83
CA GLY A 95 -13.37 -6.93 14.63
C GLY A 95 -12.66 -7.18 13.31
N ILE A 96 -11.96 -6.17 12.76
CA ILE A 96 -11.20 -6.28 11.51
C ILE A 96 -9.80 -6.77 11.84
N ASP A 97 -9.38 -7.88 11.23
CA ASP A 97 -8.01 -8.43 11.38
C ASP A 97 -7.05 -7.59 10.52
N LEU A 98 -6.48 -6.56 11.13
CA LEU A 98 -5.58 -5.61 10.48
C LEU A 98 -4.13 -6.07 10.64
N LYS A 99 -3.48 -6.39 9.54
CA LYS A 99 -2.08 -6.80 9.49
C LYS A 99 -1.15 -5.59 9.47
N ASN A 100 0.14 -5.83 9.72
CA ASN A 100 1.20 -4.82 9.57
C ASN A 100 2.32 -5.37 8.69
N GLY A 101 3.00 -4.51 7.95
CA GLY A 101 4.12 -4.99 7.16
C GLY A 101 4.77 -3.96 6.25
N ASN A 102 5.77 -4.43 5.51
CA ASN A 102 6.54 -3.62 4.56
C ASN A 102 6.05 -3.85 3.13
N TYR A 103 5.82 -2.76 2.43
CA TYR A 103 5.39 -2.75 1.04
C TYR A 103 6.58 -2.70 0.09
N CYS A 104 6.68 -3.65 -0.81
CA CYS A 104 7.67 -3.71 -1.88
C CYS A 104 7.09 -3.09 -3.15
N TRP A 105 7.76 -2.08 -3.69
CA TRP A 105 7.34 -1.44 -4.93
C TRP A 105 8.16 -1.95 -6.12
N VAL A 106 7.46 -2.41 -7.13
CA VAL A 106 7.97 -2.79 -8.46
C VAL A 106 7.26 -1.99 -9.55
N LEU A 107 7.80 -1.96 -10.75
CA LEU A 107 7.21 -1.18 -11.84
C LEU A 107 6.00 -1.86 -12.49
N GLY A 108 6.04 -3.19 -12.65
CA GLY A 108 5.08 -3.90 -13.50
C GLY A 108 5.31 -3.60 -15.00
N PRO A 109 4.38 -3.95 -15.90
CA PRO A 109 3.06 -4.58 -15.64
C PRO A 109 3.10 -6.09 -15.41
N ALA A 110 4.25 -6.75 -15.66
CA ALA A 110 4.39 -8.19 -15.42
C ALA A 110 4.42 -8.48 -13.91
N TYR A 111 3.79 -9.59 -13.51
CA TYR A 111 3.93 -10.12 -12.16
C TYR A 111 5.36 -10.61 -11.94
N GLU A 112 5.77 -10.62 -10.69
CA GLU A 112 7.09 -11.03 -10.23
C GLU A 112 7.27 -12.55 -10.39
N THR A 113 8.51 -12.97 -10.57
CA THR A 113 8.91 -14.37 -10.51
C THR A 113 9.03 -14.83 -9.05
N SER A 114 8.97 -16.15 -8.81
CA SER A 114 9.18 -16.71 -7.46
C SER A 114 10.56 -16.36 -6.89
N LEU A 115 11.58 -16.16 -7.74
CA LEU A 115 12.92 -15.78 -7.29
C LEU A 115 12.95 -14.34 -6.78
N GLU A 116 12.30 -13.41 -7.47
CA GLU A 116 12.12 -12.03 -7.01
C GLU A 116 11.33 -11.98 -5.70
N ILE A 117 10.27 -12.78 -5.58
CA ILE A 117 9.48 -12.88 -4.36
C ILE A 117 10.34 -13.35 -3.17
N ASN A 118 11.17 -14.38 -3.35
CA ASN A 118 12.10 -14.84 -2.33
C ASN A 118 13.09 -13.73 -1.92
N TYR A 119 13.56 -12.95 -2.90
CA TYR A 119 14.45 -11.82 -2.60
C TYR A 119 13.73 -10.73 -1.79
N PHE A 120 12.49 -10.38 -2.13
CA PHE A 120 11.69 -9.40 -1.37
C PHE A 120 11.43 -9.87 0.06
N GLN A 121 11.13 -11.15 0.25
CA GLN A 121 10.99 -11.76 1.58
C GLN A 121 12.27 -11.70 2.40
N SER A 122 13.44 -11.94 1.77
CA SER A 122 14.74 -11.87 2.45
C SER A 122 15.06 -10.49 3.02
N LEU A 123 14.47 -9.44 2.44
CA LEU A 123 14.53 -8.06 2.91
C LEU A 123 13.31 -7.66 3.76
N SER A 124 12.60 -8.65 4.33
CA SER A 124 11.42 -8.46 5.19
C SER A 124 10.22 -7.79 4.50
N GLY A 125 10.07 -7.95 3.18
CA GLY A 125 8.88 -7.59 2.44
C GLY A 125 7.67 -8.38 2.93
N SER A 126 6.51 -7.74 2.97
CA SER A 126 5.25 -8.35 3.41
C SER A 126 4.16 -8.32 2.34
N ALA A 127 4.23 -7.36 1.44
CA ALA A 127 3.36 -7.23 0.29
C ALA A 127 4.12 -6.61 -0.89
N VAL A 128 3.70 -6.90 -2.11
CA VAL A 128 4.28 -6.35 -3.34
C VAL A 128 3.20 -5.72 -4.21
N GLY A 129 3.53 -4.60 -4.84
CA GLY A 129 2.62 -3.95 -5.79
C GLY A 129 3.32 -2.91 -6.67
N MET A 130 2.57 -2.40 -7.64
CA MET A 130 3.09 -1.62 -8.76
C MET A 130 2.75 -0.12 -8.68
N SER A 131 2.33 0.36 -7.50
CA SER A 131 1.90 1.75 -7.28
C SER A 131 2.36 2.27 -5.92
N THR A 132 1.79 3.42 -5.49
CA THR A 132 1.77 3.86 -4.08
C THR A 132 3.09 4.45 -3.57
N LEU A 133 4.25 3.87 -3.82
CA LEU A 133 5.50 4.42 -3.28
C LEU A 133 5.83 5.83 -3.79
N PRO A 134 5.60 6.18 -5.06
CA PRO A 134 5.75 7.57 -5.51
C PRO A 134 4.88 8.54 -4.72
N GLU A 135 3.64 8.16 -4.41
CA GLU A 135 2.68 8.96 -3.66
C GLU A 135 3.10 9.11 -2.19
N ILE A 136 3.59 8.02 -1.56
CA ILE A 136 4.14 8.05 -0.20
C ILE A 136 5.34 9.01 -0.14
N ARG A 137 6.26 8.91 -1.09
CA ARG A 137 7.47 9.77 -1.13
C ARG A 137 7.11 11.23 -1.31
N GLU A 138 6.22 11.54 -2.23
CA GLU A 138 5.80 12.92 -2.50
C GLU A 138 5.03 13.50 -1.31
N GLY A 139 4.04 12.78 -0.77
CA GLY A 139 3.29 13.24 0.40
C GLY A 139 4.17 13.48 1.61
N GLY A 140 5.14 12.59 1.87
CA GLY A 140 6.13 12.77 2.93
C GLY A 140 7.08 13.96 2.70
N ALA A 141 7.49 14.20 1.45
CA ALA A 141 8.30 15.35 1.08
C ALA A 141 7.54 16.68 1.28
N LEU A 142 6.23 16.68 1.03
CA LEU A 142 5.33 17.82 1.25
C LEU A 142 4.86 17.98 2.71
N GLY A 143 5.36 17.15 3.63
CA GLY A 143 5.03 17.22 5.06
C GLY A 143 3.60 16.82 5.40
N MET A 144 2.96 15.99 4.58
CA MET A 144 1.63 15.43 4.89
C MET A 144 1.76 14.28 5.88
N LYS A 145 0.75 14.07 6.74
CA LYS A 145 0.62 12.86 7.55
C LYS A 145 0.06 11.74 6.68
N LEU A 146 0.77 10.62 6.59
CA LEU A 146 0.45 9.54 5.67
C LEU A 146 0.02 8.26 6.39
N LEU A 147 -1.06 7.66 5.93
CA LEU A 147 -1.46 6.29 6.25
C LEU A 147 -1.62 5.53 4.94
N THR A 148 -0.95 4.41 4.82
CA THR A 148 -1.11 3.52 3.65
C THR A 148 -1.73 2.21 4.09
N LEU A 149 -2.79 1.80 3.40
CA LEU A 149 -3.51 0.55 3.60
C LEU A 149 -3.45 -0.28 2.32
N SER A 150 -2.88 -1.47 2.40
CA SER A 150 -2.87 -2.43 1.30
C SER A 150 -3.95 -3.48 1.51
N LEU A 151 -4.82 -3.66 0.53
CA LEU A 151 -5.68 -4.83 0.45
C LEU A 151 -4.89 -5.94 -0.22
N LEU A 152 -4.66 -7.04 0.49
CA LEU A 152 -3.95 -8.20 -0.03
C LEU A 152 -4.95 -9.03 -0.84
N THR A 153 -4.87 -8.95 -2.17
CA THR A 153 -5.88 -9.54 -3.07
C THR A 153 -5.54 -10.94 -3.52
N ASN A 154 -4.28 -11.31 -3.45
CA ASN A 154 -3.74 -12.60 -3.89
C ASN A 154 -2.47 -12.93 -3.11
N PHE A 155 -2.05 -14.19 -3.14
CA PHE A 155 -0.68 -14.54 -2.82
C PHE A 155 0.23 -14.21 -4.00
N ALA A 156 1.43 -13.66 -3.74
CA ALA A 156 2.44 -13.46 -4.77
C ALA A 156 2.97 -14.81 -5.30
N ALA A 157 3.65 -14.79 -6.43
CA ALA A 157 4.12 -15.99 -7.11
C ALA A 157 4.99 -16.88 -6.20
N GLY A 158 4.67 -18.16 -6.11
CA GLY A 158 5.40 -19.14 -5.30
C GLY A 158 5.10 -19.14 -3.81
N ILE A 159 4.25 -18.26 -3.31
CA ILE A 159 3.81 -18.28 -1.90
C ILE A 159 2.78 -19.38 -1.65
N SER A 160 1.80 -19.53 -2.53
CA SER A 160 0.85 -20.65 -2.51
C SER A 160 1.10 -21.61 -3.66
N LYS A 161 0.54 -22.82 -3.56
CA LYS A 161 0.59 -23.82 -4.64
C LYS A 161 -0.43 -23.53 -5.74
N GLN A 162 -1.38 -22.65 -5.51
CA GLN A 162 -2.39 -22.26 -6.48
C GLN A 162 -1.81 -21.23 -7.47
N PRO A 163 -2.12 -21.32 -8.75
CA PRO A 163 -1.68 -20.33 -9.73
C PRO A 163 -2.37 -18.98 -9.45
N LEU A 164 -1.63 -17.89 -9.57
CA LEU A 164 -2.17 -16.55 -9.50
C LEU A 164 -3.08 -16.27 -10.69
N THR A 165 -4.32 -15.84 -10.44
CA THR A 165 -5.26 -15.41 -11.47
C THR A 165 -5.78 -14.00 -11.21
N HIS A 166 -6.14 -13.28 -12.28
CA HIS A 166 -6.73 -11.95 -12.16
C HIS A 166 -8.14 -12.01 -11.56
N GLU A 167 -8.87 -13.11 -11.80
CA GLU A 167 -10.18 -13.38 -11.21
C GLU A 167 -10.10 -13.45 -9.67
N GLU A 168 -9.12 -14.14 -9.11
CA GLU A 168 -8.89 -14.21 -7.67
C GLU A 168 -8.68 -12.81 -7.07
N VAL A 169 -7.92 -11.95 -7.76
CA VAL A 169 -7.69 -10.56 -7.33
C VAL A 169 -9.00 -9.80 -7.21
N LEU A 170 -9.87 -9.90 -8.22
CA LEU A 170 -11.16 -9.19 -8.25
C LEU A 170 -12.15 -9.72 -7.20
N GLU A 171 -12.23 -11.03 -7.02
CA GLU A 171 -13.10 -11.69 -6.05
C GLU A 171 -12.72 -11.29 -4.62
N ASN A 172 -11.45 -11.40 -4.24
CA ASN A 172 -10.97 -11.05 -2.91
C ASN A 172 -11.12 -9.54 -2.63
N ALA A 173 -10.93 -8.69 -3.65
CA ALA A 173 -11.20 -7.26 -3.52
C ALA A 173 -12.70 -7.00 -3.23
N GLY A 174 -13.60 -7.72 -3.90
CA GLY A 174 -15.05 -7.63 -3.67
C GLY A 174 -15.44 -8.06 -2.24
N ASN A 175 -14.95 -9.21 -1.80
CA ASN A 175 -15.26 -9.78 -0.48
C ASN A 175 -14.76 -8.90 0.68
N SER A 176 -13.66 -8.18 0.50
CA SER A 176 -13.06 -7.32 1.55
C SER A 176 -13.58 -5.88 1.54
N LYS A 177 -14.43 -5.53 0.57
CA LYS A 177 -14.92 -4.16 0.37
C LYS A 177 -15.60 -3.59 1.62
N GLU A 178 -16.46 -4.36 2.26
CA GLU A 178 -17.20 -3.91 3.44
C GLU A 178 -16.27 -3.60 4.62
N SER A 179 -15.29 -4.46 4.88
CA SER A 179 -14.29 -4.27 5.93
C SER A 179 -13.44 -3.02 5.65
N MET A 180 -13.02 -2.81 4.40
CA MET A 180 -12.25 -1.62 4.02
C MET A 180 -13.07 -0.34 4.20
N ILE A 181 -14.35 -0.32 3.81
CA ILE A 181 -15.25 0.83 3.99
C ILE A 181 -15.43 1.14 5.47
N LYS A 182 -15.70 0.13 6.31
CA LYS A 182 -15.83 0.31 7.77
C LYS A 182 -14.56 0.88 8.39
N LEU A 183 -13.40 0.35 7.98
CA LEU A 183 -12.10 0.81 8.47
C LEU A 183 -11.85 2.27 8.07
N LEU A 184 -11.98 2.61 6.80
CA LEU A 184 -11.77 3.97 6.30
C LEU A 184 -12.71 4.98 6.95
N SER A 185 -14.01 4.66 7.03
CA SER A 185 -15.00 5.54 7.67
C SER A 185 -14.69 5.80 9.14
N GLY A 186 -14.28 4.75 9.87
CA GLY A 186 -13.89 4.89 11.28
C GLY A 186 -12.60 5.70 11.46
N ILE A 187 -11.61 5.54 10.56
CA ILE A 187 -10.36 6.33 10.59
C ILE A 187 -10.66 7.81 10.37
N ILE A 188 -11.47 8.12 9.35
CA ILE A 188 -11.87 9.51 9.03
C ILE A 188 -12.53 10.16 10.25
N GLN A 189 -13.50 9.49 10.87
CA GLN A 189 -14.14 9.97 12.10
C GLN A 189 -13.17 10.10 13.29
N GLY A 190 -12.12 9.29 13.33
CA GLY A 190 -11.08 9.35 14.35
C GLY A 190 -10.11 10.52 14.18
N ILE A 191 -9.92 11.01 12.95
CA ILE A 191 -9.06 12.17 12.65
C ILE A 191 -9.74 13.49 13.04
N GLU A 192 -11.08 13.55 12.97
CA GLU A 192 -11.87 14.75 13.27
C GLU A 192 -12.03 15.03 14.78
N LYS A 193 -11.56 14.16 15.64
CA LYS A 193 -11.60 14.29 17.11
C LYS A 193 -10.29 14.77 17.69
#